data_c740af1fa1c50f3402ad1da7ddd7c956
#
_entry.id   c740af1fa1c50f3402ad1da7ddd7c956
#
_cell.length_a   1.000
_cell.length_b   1.000
_cell.length_c   1.000
_cell.angle_alpha   90.00
_cell.angle_beta   90.00
_cell.angle_gamma   90.00
#
_symmetry.space_group_name_H-M   'P 1'
#
loop_
_entity.id
_entity.type
_entity.pdbx_description
1 polymer ?
#
loop_
_entity_poly.entity_id
_entity_poly.type
_entity_poly.pdbx_seq_one_letter_code
_entity_poly.pdbx_strand_id
1 'polypeptide(L)'
;MKKLYRPKIRVVFSVIVLFLICLASCKSKIKKEHIRIKKTARVEHLPFFNEKTFTPHWITPGSDQEKAFHKIPDFSLTNQLGETITQKTFDEKIVVVDFFFTSCPGICLKMTNNMIKIQEEFKDDLELLILSHSVTPSIDSVSVLKDYASKYGIIDNKWHLVTGDREEIYSLGRDHYFVENDLGEPKNLDDFLHTENFLLIDKNKHIRGIYNGLNRSSIAQLIVDIKALKKESI
;
A
#
# COMPACT_ATOMS: atom_id res chain seq x y z
N MET A 1 -51.24 -47.75 59.09
CA MET A 1 -51.84 -47.20 57.85
C MET A 1 -51.04 -45.99 57.40
N LYS A 2 -50.21 -46.13 56.29
CA LYS A 2 -49.35 -45.05 55.78
C LYS A 2 -50.08 -44.34 54.65
N LYS A 3 -50.38 -43.05 54.81
CA LYS A 3 -50.98 -42.20 53.75
C LYS A 3 -49.87 -41.88 52.72
N LEU A 4 -50.03 -42.35 51.48
CA LEU A 4 -49.19 -41.96 50.35
C LEU A 4 -49.54 -40.53 49.93
N TYR A 5 -48.52 -39.66 50.02
CA TYR A 5 -48.60 -38.26 49.60
C TYR A 5 -48.45 -38.18 48.07
N ARG A 6 -49.50 -37.84 47.33
CA ARG A 6 -49.54 -37.70 45.87
C ARG A 6 -49.78 -36.25 45.39
N PRO A 7 -48.94 -35.26 45.65
CA PRO A 7 -49.10 -34.03 44.89
C PRO A 7 -47.87 -33.57 44.10
N LYS A 8 -46.77 -34.34 43.99
CA LYS A 8 -45.52 -33.80 43.38
C LYS A 8 -45.36 -34.07 41.86
N ILE A 9 -46.14 -34.96 41.28
CA ILE A 9 -45.95 -35.35 39.86
C ILE A 9 -46.45 -34.26 38.91
N ARG A 10 -47.55 -33.57 39.22
CA ARG A 10 -48.06 -32.50 38.32
C ARG A 10 -47.19 -31.28 38.29
N VAL A 11 -46.56 -30.89 39.42
CA VAL A 11 -45.66 -29.76 39.50
C VAL A 11 -44.36 -30.03 38.74
N VAL A 12 -43.79 -31.25 38.88
CA VAL A 12 -42.60 -31.67 38.17
C VAL A 12 -42.83 -31.70 36.65
N PHE A 13 -44.01 -32.20 36.22
CA PHE A 13 -44.36 -32.19 34.79
C PHE A 13 -44.52 -30.78 34.21
N SER A 14 -45.10 -29.84 34.95
CA SER A 14 -45.23 -28.42 34.56
C SER A 14 -43.86 -27.75 34.43
N VAL A 15 -42.93 -28.01 35.35
CA VAL A 15 -41.59 -27.44 35.32
C VAL A 15 -40.77 -27.97 34.13
N ILE A 16 -40.89 -29.29 33.84
CA ILE A 16 -40.21 -29.90 32.70
C ILE A 16 -40.74 -29.35 31.35
N VAL A 17 -42.04 -29.16 31.22
CA VAL A 17 -42.66 -28.58 30.03
C VAL A 17 -42.24 -27.11 29.84
N LEU A 18 -42.17 -26.32 30.93
CA LEU A 18 -41.65 -24.93 30.86
C LEU A 18 -40.18 -24.89 30.44
N PHE A 19 -39.36 -25.81 30.96
CA PHE A 19 -37.94 -25.87 30.62
C PHE A 19 -37.70 -26.28 29.15
N LEU A 20 -38.56 -27.18 28.61
CA LEU A 20 -38.50 -27.58 27.19
C LEU A 20 -38.95 -26.44 26.24
N ILE A 21 -39.90 -25.61 26.67
CA ILE A 21 -40.32 -24.43 25.90
C ILE A 21 -39.24 -23.36 25.86
N CYS A 22 -38.48 -23.16 26.97
CA CYS A 22 -37.35 -22.24 26.99
C CYS A 22 -36.19 -22.69 26.09
N LEU A 23 -35.96 -24.01 25.92
CA LEU A 23 -34.91 -24.53 25.04
C LEU A 23 -35.30 -24.43 23.54
N ALA A 24 -36.58 -24.36 23.21
CA ALA A 24 -37.04 -24.20 21.83
C ALA A 24 -37.01 -22.74 21.34
N SER A 25 -36.91 -21.74 22.26
CA SER A 25 -36.98 -20.32 21.93
C SER A 25 -35.67 -19.69 21.54
N CYS A 26 -34.52 -20.40 21.63
CA CYS A 26 -33.20 -19.87 21.27
C CYS A 26 -32.67 -20.39 19.92
N LYS A 27 -33.55 -20.51 18.90
CA LYS A 27 -33.10 -20.52 17.51
C LYS A 27 -33.31 -19.13 16.89
N SER A 28 -32.58 -18.14 17.41
CA SER A 28 -32.36 -16.93 16.64
C SER A 28 -31.56 -17.31 15.38
N LYS A 29 -32.23 -17.31 14.23
CA LYS A 29 -31.57 -17.31 12.95
C LYS A 29 -30.70 -16.07 12.91
N ILE A 30 -29.43 -16.19 13.30
CA ILE A 30 -28.38 -15.23 12.93
C ILE A 30 -28.38 -15.29 11.40
N LYS A 31 -29.11 -14.37 10.78
CA LYS A 31 -28.87 -14.04 9.38
C LYS A 31 -27.40 -13.68 9.32
N LYS A 32 -26.57 -14.58 8.79
CA LYS A 32 -25.24 -14.24 8.32
C LYS A 32 -25.48 -13.23 7.20
N GLU A 33 -25.58 -11.98 7.57
CA GLU A 33 -25.43 -10.89 6.64
C GLU A 33 -24.00 -11.02 6.14
N HIS A 34 -23.87 -11.60 4.95
CA HIS A 34 -22.60 -11.54 4.23
C HIS A 34 -22.34 -10.05 4.02
N ILE A 35 -21.54 -9.49 4.91
CA ILE A 35 -20.91 -8.19 4.67
C ILE A 35 -20.13 -8.41 3.37
N ARG A 36 -20.74 -8.06 2.23
CA ARG A 36 -20.01 -7.87 0.98
C ARG A 36 -19.08 -6.71 1.25
N ILE A 37 -17.85 -7.03 1.65
CA ILE A 37 -16.75 -6.07 1.59
C ILE A 37 -16.70 -5.67 0.12
N LYS A 38 -17.23 -4.48 -0.18
CA LYS A 38 -17.08 -3.90 -1.50
C LYS A 38 -15.56 -3.83 -1.74
N LYS A 39 -15.05 -4.58 -2.71
CA LYS A 39 -13.65 -4.52 -3.18
C LYS A 39 -13.41 -3.22 -3.96
N THR A 40 -13.81 -2.09 -3.39
CA THR A 40 -13.68 -0.76 -3.97
C THR A 40 -12.92 0.12 -2.99
N ALA A 41 -12.23 1.12 -3.49
CA ALA A 41 -11.63 2.16 -2.66
C ALA A 41 -12.69 2.75 -1.72
N ARG A 42 -12.23 3.24 -0.56
CA ARG A 42 -13.13 3.78 0.48
C ARG A 42 -13.77 5.10 0.07
N VAL A 43 -13.23 5.75 -0.93
CA VAL A 43 -13.62 7.07 -1.42
C VAL A 43 -13.87 7.03 -2.93
N GLU A 44 -14.61 7.98 -3.47
CA GLU A 44 -14.96 8.07 -4.88
C GLU A 44 -13.71 8.34 -5.74
N HIS A 45 -12.83 9.19 -5.25
CA HIS A 45 -11.50 9.47 -5.82
C HIS A 45 -10.46 9.55 -4.71
N LEU A 46 -9.21 9.29 -5.07
CA LEU A 46 -8.11 9.34 -4.12
C LEU A 46 -7.70 10.79 -3.86
N PRO A 47 -7.18 11.10 -2.64
CA PRO A 47 -6.63 12.41 -2.33
C PRO A 47 -5.32 12.66 -3.08
N PHE A 48 -4.85 13.90 -3.01
CA PHE A 48 -3.56 14.36 -3.48
C PHE A 48 -2.68 14.76 -2.30
N PHE A 49 -1.35 14.61 -2.45
CA PHE A 49 -0.38 14.97 -1.40
C PHE A 49 0.73 15.83 -1.99
N ASN A 50 1.20 16.84 -1.24
CA ASN A 50 2.25 17.78 -1.68
C ASN A 50 3.20 18.24 -0.57
N GLU A 51 3.17 17.56 0.59
CA GLU A 51 3.97 17.98 1.74
C GLU A 51 4.33 16.82 2.68
N LYS A 52 5.38 17.04 3.51
CA LYS A 52 5.94 16.05 4.45
C LYS A 52 5.01 15.69 5.62
N THR A 53 3.94 16.45 5.83
CA THR A 53 2.92 16.18 6.88
C THR A 53 1.94 15.09 6.47
N PHE A 54 1.98 14.66 5.20
CA PHE A 54 1.05 13.69 4.62
C PHE A 54 -0.42 14.11 4.74
N THR A 55 -0.67 15.43 4.74
CA THR A 55 -2.03 15.98 4.77
C THR A 55 -2.73 15.68 3.44
N PRO A 56 -3.88 14.99 3.44
CA PRO A 56 -4.61 14.70 2.21
C PRO A 56 -5.38 15.94 1.71
N HIS A 57 -5.24 16.25 0.42
CA HIS A 57 -5.98 17.28 -0.27
C HIS A 57 -7.03 16.68 -1.19
N TRP A 58 -8.29 17.04 -1.02
CA TRP A 58 -9.40 16.53 -1.82
C TRP A 58 -9.68 17.50 -2.98
N ILE A 59 -9.00 17.24 -4.10
CA ILE A 59 -9.05 18.09 -5.30
C ILE A 59 -9.88 17.35 -6.35
N THR A 60 -10.77 18.08 -7.03
CA THR A 60 -11.56 17.50 -8.12
C THR A 60 -10.66 17.13 -9.30
N PRO A 61 -10.65 15.86 -9.75
CA PRO A 61 -9.89 15.45 -10.92
C PRO A 61 -10.25 16.28 -12.16
N GLY A 62 -9.25 16.62 -12.98
CA GLY A 62 -9.40 17.46 -14.18
C GLY A 62 -9.50 18.97 -13.94
N SER A 63 -9.51 19.44 -12.67
CA SER A 63 -9.61 20.86 -12.33
C SER A 63 -8.30 21.62 -12.58
N ASP A 64 -8.40 22.97 -12.66
CA ASP A 64 -7.20 23.81 -12.74
C ASP A 64 -6.37 23.76 -11.46
N GLN A 65 -6.99 23.45 -10.31
CA GLN A 65 -6.29 23.22 -9.06
C GLN A 65 -5.39 21.97 -9.14
N GLU A 66 -5.87 20.89 -9.72
CA GLU A 66 -5.05 19.68 -9.96
C GLU A 66 -3.87 19.99 -10.89
N LYS A 67 -4.12 20.68 -12.01
CA LYS A 67 -3.05 21.00 -12.98
C LYS A 67 -1.89 21.79 -12.35
N ALA A 68 -2.23 22.68 -11.39
CA ALA A 68 -1.27 23.51 -10.66
C ALA A 68 -0.69 22.80 -9.42
N PHE A 69 -1.18 21.61 -9.08
CA PHE A 69 -0.75 20.90 -7.90
C PHE A 69 0.64 20.28 -8.09
N HIS A 70 1.31 19.96 -6.97
CA HIS A 70 2.64 19.36 -6.96
C HIS A 70 2.72 18.11 -7.84
N LYS A 71 3.79 18.01 -8.64
CA LYS A 71 4.11 16.87 -9.51
C LYS A 71 5.54 16.42 -9.26
N ILE A 72 5.77 15.13 -9.42
CA ILE A 72 7.14 14.61 -9.42
C ILE A 72 7.88 15.18 -10.62
N PRO A 73 9.06 15.80 -10.42
CA PRO A 73 9.83 16.42 -11.48
C PRO A 73 10.47 15.39 -12.40
N ASP A 74 11.06 15.86 -13.49
CA ASP A 74 11.91 15.05 -14.35
C ASP A 74 13.18 14.61 -13.61
N PHE A 75 13.62 13.39 -13.89
CA PHE A 75 14.84 12.81 -13.35
C PHE A 75 15.52 11.92 -14.41
N SER A 76 16.80 11.55 -14.16
CA SER A 76 17.56 10.67 -15.06
C SER A 76 18.46 9.73 -14.27
N LEU A 77 18.00 8.49 -14.07
CA LEU A 77 18.68 7.46 -13.28
C LEU A 77 18.95 6.22 -14.13
N THR A 78 19.74 5.28 -13.63
CA THR A 78 20.11 4.04 -14.35
C THR A 78 19.47 2.84 -13.63
N ASN A 79 18.82 1.94 -14.40
CA ASN A 79 18.19 0.76 -13.81
C ASN A 79 19.17 -0.44 -13.70
N GLN A 80 18.68 -1.56 -13.17
CA GLN A 80 19.39 -2.83 -13.01
C GLN A 80 19.88 -3.46 -14.33
N LEU A 81 19.40 -2.99 -15.48
CA LEU A 81 19.84 -3.43 -16.82
C LEU A 81 20.88 -2.49 -17.43
N GLY A 82 21.22 -1.37 -16.76
CA GLY A 82 22.08 -0.33 -17.29
C GLY A 82 21.37 0.62 -18.26
N GLU A 83 20.05 0.62 -18.28
CA GLU A 83 19.24 1.50 -19.12
C GLU A 83 18.93 2.81 -18.38
N THR A 84 18.91 3.91 -19.14
CA THR A 84 18.51 5.20 -18.60
C THR A 84 16.99 5.24 -18.38
N ILE A 85 16.57 5.46 -17.16
CA ILE A 85 15.18 5.61 -16.73
C ILE A 85 14.93 7.08 -16.44
N THR A 86 13.94 7.63 -17.09
CA THR A 86 13.51 9.02 -16.91
C THR A 86 12.03 9.08 -16.59
N GLN A 87 11.54 10.25 -16.24
CA GLN A 87 10.10 10.46 -16.04
C GLN A 87 9.26 10.03 -17.27
N LYS A 88 9.82 10.10 -18.49
CA LYS A 88 9.14 9.65 -19.72
C LYS A 88 8.88 8.14 -19.76
N THR A 89 9.68 7.34 -19.05
CA THR A 89 9.45 5.89 -18.92
C THR A 89 8.09 5.60 -18.28
N PHE A 90 7.57 6.55 -17.50
CA PHE A 90 6.34 6.43 -16.74
C PHE A 90 5.17 7.27 -17.31
N ASP A 91 5.33 7.82 -18.52
CA ASP A 91 4.23 8.52 -19.19
C ASP A 91 3.03 7.56 -19.35
N GLU A 92 1.84 8.03 -19.03
CA GLU A 92 0.59 7.24 -19.04
C GLU A 92 0.60 6.00 -18.12
N LYS A 93 1.47 5.95 -17.12
CA LYS A 93 1.57 4.87 -16.15
C LYS A 93 1.16 5.32 -14.75
N ILE A 94 0.59 4.39 -14.01
CA ILE A 94 0.50 4.45 -12.56
C ILE A 94 1.78 3.83 -12.02
N VAL A 95 2.40 4.47 -11.02
CA VAL A 95 3.69 4.02 -10.49
C VAL A 95 3.59 3.81 -8.99
N VAL A 96 4.10 2.67 -8.51
CA VAL A 96 4.37 2.47 -7.08
C VAL A 96 5.85 2.72 -6.84
N VAL A 97 6.16 3.64 -5.93
CA VAL A 97 7.53 4.10 -5.66
C VAL A 97 7.93 3.72 -4.24
N ASP A 98 9.18 3.28 -4.06
CA ASP A 98 9.83 3.16 -2.75
C ASP A 98 11.31 3.53 -2.80
N PHE A 99 11.91 3.60 -1.61
CA PHE A 99 13.34 3.87 -1.41
C PHE A 99 13.92 2.72 -0.59
N PHE A 100 15.02 2.13 -1.08
CA PHE A 100 15.61 0.92 -0.51
C PHE A 100 17.14 0.92 -0.63
N PHE A 101 17.79 -0.10 -0.09
CA PHE A 101 19.17 -0.45 -0.39
C PHE A 101 19.41 -1.96 -0.27
N THR A 102 20.28 -2.50 -1.11
CA THR A 102 20.43 -3.95 -1.26
C THR A 102 21.04 -4.64 -0.05
N SER A 103 21.90 -3.94 0.70
CA SER A 103 22.61 -4.44 1.87
C SER A 103 21.85 -4.31 3.19
N CYS A 104 20.58 -3.88 3.17
CA CYS A 104 19.76 -3.73 4.37
C CYS A 104 19.47 -5.09 5.04
N PRO A 105 19.84 -5.28 6.32
CA PRO A 105 19.68 -6.58 6.96
C PRO A 105 18.26 -6.83 7.51
N GLY A 106 17.34 -5.87 7.37
CA GLY A 106 16.07 -5.90 8.10
C GLY A 106 14.84 -5.53 7.30
N ILE A 107 14.44 -4.26 7.41
CA ILE A 107 13.11 -3.82 6.92
C ILE A 107 12.98 -3.86 5.40
N CYS A 108 14.05 -3.55 4.66
CA CYS A 108 14.00 -3.53 3.19
C CYS A 108 13.60 -4.90 2.61
N LEU A 109 14.08 -6.00 3.21
CA LEU A 109 13.66 -7.33 2.77
C LEU A 109 12.16 -7.57 2.94
N LYS A 110 11.57 -7.07 4.03
CA LYS A 110 10.11 -7.15 4.24
C LYS A 110 9.37 -6.28 3.24
N MET A 111 9.88 -5.09 2.96
CA MET A 111 9.34 -4.18 1.94
C MET A 111 9.39 -4.83 0.55
N THR A 112 10.55 -5.37 0.14
CA THR A 112 10.71 -6.09 -1.13
C THR A 112 9.71 -7.25 -1.25
N ASN A 113 9.56 -8.07 -0.21
CA ASN A 113 8.58 -9.17 -0.20
C ASN A 113 7.12 -8.68 -0.30
N ASN A 114 6.82 -7.50 0.21
CA ASN A 114 5.50 -6.90 0.07
C ASN A 114 5.32 -6.26 -1.32
N MET A 115 6.36 -5.67 -1.89
CA MET A 115 6.35 -5.14 -3.26
C MET A 115 6.19 -6.25 -4.31
N ILE A 116 6.80 -7.43 -4.09
CA ILE A 116 6.58 -8.63 -4.92
C ILE A 116 5.08 -8.98 -4.99
N LYS A 117 4.31 -8.83 -3.92
CA LYS A 117 2.86 -9.09 -3.97
C LYS A 117 2.13 -8.13 -4.91
N ILE A 118 2.59 -6.87 -4.98
CA ILE A 118 2.06 -5.88 -5.90
C ILE A 118 2.47 -6.26 -7.33
N GLN A 119 3.72 -6.63 -7.54
CA GLN A 119 4.20 -7.11 -8.84
C GLN A 119 3.36 -8.30 -9.33
N GLU A 120 3.13 -9.31 -8.50
CA GLU A 120 2.36 -10.50 -8.86
C GLU A 120 0.88 -10.19 -9.15
N GLU A 121 0.25 -9.32 -8.34
CA GLU A 121 -1.15 -8.91 -8.55
C GLU A 121 -1.35 -8.20 -9.89
N PHE A 122 -0.32 -7.46 -10.36
CA PHE A 122 -0.39 -6.61 -11.55
C PHE A 122 0.63 -7.01 -12.63
N LYS A 123 1.16 -8.24 -12.63
CA LYS A 123 2.24 -8.65 -13.54
C LYS A 123 1.90 -8.46 -15.03
N ASP A 124 0.64 -8.71 -15.39
CA ASP A 124 0.14 -8.60 -16.77
C ASP A 124 -0.48 -7.22 -17.06
N ASP A 125 -0.46 -6.30 -16.12
CA ASP A 125 -1.03 -4.96 -16.24
C ASP A 125 0.02 -3.99 -16.79
N LEU A 126 -0.14 -3.58 -18.05
CA LEU A 126 0.80 -2.70 -18.73
C LEU A 126 0.74 -1.23 -18.27
N GLU A 127 -0.29 -0.85 -17.50
CA GLU A 127 -0.44 0.52 -17.02
C GLU A 127 0.22 0.75 -15.65
N LEU A 128 0.62 -0.31 -14.94
CA LEU A 128 1.30 -0.20 -13.66
C LEU A 128 2.79 -0.54 -13.81
N LEU A 129 3.64 0.31 -13.26
CA LEU A 129 5.07 0.06 -13.07
C LEU A 129 5.46 0.25 -11.60
N ILE A 130 6.61 -0.31 -11.25
CA ILE A 130 7.22 -0.15 -9.92
C ILE A 130 8.59 0.49 -10.10
N LEU A 131 8.93 1.44 -9.21
CA LEU A 131 10.18 2.17 -9.23
C LEU A 131 10.78 2.22 -7.84
N SER A 132 11.92 1.56 -7.64
CA SER A 132 12.65 1.56 -6.38
C SER A 132 13.95 2.31 -6.51
N HIS A 133 14.11 3.38 -5.73
CA HIS A 133 15.32 4.20 -5.71
C HIS A 133 16.31 3.65 -4.68
N SER A 134 17.55 3.33 -5.11
CA SER A 134 18.60 2.99 -4.15
C SER A 134 19.08 4.25 -3.42
N VAL A 135 19.07 4.20 -2.08
CA VAL A 135 19.61 5.28 -1.24
C VAL A 135 21.11 5.12 -0.95
N THR A 136 21.72 4.06 -1.44
CA THR A 136 23.17 3.82 -1.37
C THR A 136 23.80 3.62 -2.76
N PRO A 137 23.67 4.60 -3.69
CA PRO A 137 24.10 4.41 -5.07
C PRO A 137 25.60 4.14 -5.24
N SER A 138 26.43 4.54 -4.27
CA SER A 138 27.86 4.21 -4.26
C SER A 138 28.14 2.71 -4.01
N ILE A 139 27.19 1.98 -3.43
CA ILE A 139 27.26 0.53 -3.15
C ILE A 139 26.43 -0.23 -4.17
N ASP A 140 25.23 0.24 -4.43
CA ASP A 140 24.24 -0.40 -5.29
C ASP A 140 24.50 -0.06 -6.78
N SER A 141 25.58 -0.62 -7.32
CA SER A 141 25.88 -0.52 -8.75
C SER A 141 24.86 -1.28 -9.59
N VAL A 142 24.85 -1.07 -10.91
CA VAL A 142 23.98 -1.79 -11.86
C VAL A 142 24.08 -3.31 -11.68
N SER A 143 25.31 -3.85 -11.51
CA SER A 143 25.50 -5.28 -11.30
C SER A 143 24.91 -5.76 -9.98
N VAL A 144 25.07 -5.00 -8.90
CA VAL A 144 24.48 -5.32 -7.58
C VAL A 144 22.96 -5.31 -7.65
N LEU A 145 22.38 -4.31 -8.31
CA LEU A 145 20.92 -4.23 -8.52
C LEU A 145 20.40 -5.39 -9.38
N LYS A 146 21.16 -5.80 -10.40
CA LYS A 146 20.82 -6.95 -11.25
C LYS A 146 20.82 -8.26 -10.47
N ASP A 147 21.82 -8.47 -9.62
CA ASP A 147 21.91 -9.66 -8.76
C ASP A 147 20.76 -9.66 -7.75
N TYR A 148 20.42 -8.49 -7.19
CA TYR A 148 19.27 -8.32 -6.31
C TYR A 148 17.96 -8.65 -7.02
N ALA A 149 17.74 -8.11 -8.21
CA ALA A 149 16.55 -8.37 -9.03
C ALA A 149 16.39 -9.88 -9.30
N SER A 150 17.47 -10.53 -9.73
CA SER A 150 17.51 -11.98 -9.98
C SER A 150 17.19 -12.79 -8.73
N LYS A 151 17.78 -12.43 -7.60
CA LYS A 151 17.59 -13.13 -6.31
C LYS A 151 16.15 -13.09 -5.82
N TYR A 152 15.46 -11.98 -6.04
CA TYR A 152 14.09 -11.79 -5.54
C TYR A 152 13.00 -11.96 -6.60
N GLY A 153 13.33 -12.35 -7.83
CA GLY A 153 12.36 -12.57 -8.89
C GLY A 153 11.68 -11.29 -9.38
N ILE A 154 12.44 -10.20 -9.41
CA ILE A 154 11.97 -8.92 -9.94
C ILE A 154 11.88 -9.00 -11.46
N ILE A 155 10.75 -8.60 -12.03
CA ILE A 155 10.48 -8.63 -13.48
C ILE A 155 10.92 -7.30 -14.08
N ASP A 156 11.96 -7.32 -14.91
CA ASP A 156 12.67 -6.14 -15.39
C ASP A 156 11.81 -5.08 -16.09
N ASN A 157 10.82 -5.51 -16.87
CA ASN A 157 9.90 -4.59 -17.57
C ASN A 157 8.71 -4.14 -16.72
N LYS A 158 8.61 -4.60 -15.50
CA LYS A 158 7.57 -4.27 -14.53
C LYS A 158 8.11 -3.44 -13.37
N TRP A 159 9.34 -3.73 -12.95
CA TRP A 159 9.94 -3.14 -11.77
C TRP A 159 11.38 -2.70 -12.04
N HIS A 160 11.59 -1.39 -12.02
CA HIS A 160 12.90 -0.77 -12.18
C HIS A 160 13.52 -0.48 -10.81
N LEU A 161 14.69 -1.08 -10.56
CA LEU A 161 15.57 -0.72 -9.45
C LEU A 161 16.55 0.30 -9.99
N VAL A 162 16.56 1.52 -9.46
CA VAL A 162 17.38 2.59 -10.02
C VAL A 162 18.47 3.06 -9.07
N THR A 163 19.60 3.42 -9.66
CA THR A 163 20.77 4.03 -9.03
C THR A 163 21.24 5.22 -9.86
N GLY A 164 22.08 6.08 -9.29
CA GLY A 164 22.57 7.25 -9.99
C GLY A 164 23.23 8.25 -9.07
N ASP A 165 23.06 9.55 -9.36
CA ASP A 165 23.56 10.60 -8.50
C ASP A 165 22.84 10.60 -7.14
N ARG A 166 23.63 10.64 -6.06
CA ARG A 166 23.08 10.59 -4.70
C ARG A 166 22.26 11.83 -4.37
N GLU A 167 22.73 13.00 -4.78
CA GLU A 167 22.03 14.27 -4.47
C GLU A 167 20.68 14.31 -5.20
N GLU A 168 20.64 13.86 -6.47
CA GLU A 168 19.39 13.74 -7.22
C GLU A 168 18.41 12.80 -6.52
N ILE A 169 18.83 11.59 -6.12
CA ILE A 169 17.98 10.60 -5.45
C ILE A 169 17.46 11.14 -4.11
N TYR A 170 18.31 11.80 -3.33
CA TYR A 170 17.93 12.34 -2.03
C TYR A 170 17.01 13.56 -2.15
N SER A 171 17.25 14.45 -3.12
CA SER A 171 16.34 15.55 -3.41
C SER A 171 14.97 15.04 -3.88
N LEU A 172 14.94 14.06 -4.80
CA LEU A 172 13.69 13.40 -5.18
C LEU A 172 12.95 12.88 -3.96
N GLY A 173 13.61 12.12 -3.09
CA GLY A 173 12.98 11.54 -1.91
C GLY A 173 12.46 12.56 -0.93
N ARG A 174 13.25 13.57 -0.58
CA ARG A 174 12.95 14.54 0.48
C ARG A 174 12.03 15.66 0.03
N ASP A 175 12.28 16.20 -1.17
CA ASP A 175 11.68 17.46 -1.59
C ASP A 175 10.53 17.27 -2.59
N HIS A 176 10.46 16.08 -3.21
CA HIS A 176 9.46 15.81 -4.23
C HIS A 176 8.55 14.63 -3.92
N TYR A 177 9.07 13.53 -3.39
CA TYR A 177 8.26 12.40 -2.93
C TYR A 177 7.83 12.54 -1.46
N PHE A 178 8.47 13.43 -0.68
CA PHE A 178 8.17 13.68 0.73
C PHE A 178 8.22 12.41 1.60
N VAL A 179 9.14 11.48 1.31
CA VAL A 179 9.13 10.14 1.91
C VAL A 179 9.51 10.10 3.38
N GLU A 180 10.17 11.15 3.89
CA GLU A 180 10.50 11.30 5.30
C GLU A 180 9.55 12.27 5.97
N ASN A 181 8.99 11.86 7.12
CA ASN A 181 8.18 12.74 7.94
C ASN A 181 9.02 13.95 8.42
N ASP A 182 8.42 15.14 8.36
CA ASP A 182 8.99 16.30 9.00
C ASP A 182 8.78 16.21 10.52
N LEU A 183 9.86 15.88 11.23
CA LEU A 183 9.87 15.86 12.70
C LEU A 183 10.32 17.21 13.30
N GLY A 184 10.42 18.25 12.45
CA GLY A 184 10.88 19.58 12.87
C GLY A 184 12.39 19.69 13.09
N GLU A 185 13.17 18.65 12.74
CA GLU A 185 14.62 18.67 12.81
C GLU A 185 15.21 18.89 11.40
N PRO A 186 16.14 19.86 11.23
CA PRO A 186 16.80 20.08 9.95
C PRO A 186 17.65 18.87 9.61
N LYS A 187 17.46 18.30 8.41
CA LYS A 187 18.28 17.20 7.89
C LYS A 187 19.34 17.74 6.94
N ASN A 188 20.56 17.24 7.12
CA ASN A 188 21.67 17.53 6.23
C ASN A 188 21.65 16.59 5.01
N LEU A 189 22.34 16.97 3.92
CA LEU A 189 22.51 16.11 2.74
C LEU A 189 23.19 14.78 3.06
N ASP A 190 24.03 14.75 4.11
CA ASP A 190 24.74 13.55 4.55
C ASP A 190 23.88 12.61 5.41
N ASP A 191 22.75 13.09 5.96
CA ASP A 191 21.85 12.25 6.73
C ASP A 191 21.24 11.17 5.85
N PHE A 192 21.31 9.92 6.33
CA PHE A 192 20.83 8.78 5.59
C PHE A 192 19.31 8.84 5.37
N LEU A 193 18.89 8.82 4.10
CA LEU A 193 17.47 8.75 3.76
C LEU A 193 16.93 7.34 4.02
N HIS A 194 15.94 7.22 4.89
CA HIS A 194 15.28 5.94 5.16
C HIS A 194 13.78 6.15 5.41
N THR A 195 12.99 5.26 4.83
CA THR A 195 11.55 5.28 4.95
C THR A 195 10.99 3.87 4.74
N GLU A 196 9.87 3.57 5.36
CA GLU A 196 9.08 2.36 5.07
C GLU A 196 7.88 2.64 4.17
N ASN A 197 7.77 3.84 3.62
CA ASN A 197 6.60 4.25 2.84
C ASN A 197 6.69 3.79 1.37
N PHE A 198 5.57 3.26 0.86
CA PHE A 198 5.29 3.12 -0.55
C PHE A 198 4.39 4.28 -0.99
N LEU A 199 4.69 4.87 -2.13
CA LEU A 199 3.91 5.95 -2.69
C LEU A 199 3.18 5.47 -3.95
N LEU A 200 1.95 5.91 -4.12
CA LEU A 200 1.16 5.70 -5.32
C LEU A 200 1.15 6.98 -6.14
N ILE A 201 1.65 6.92 -7.35
CA ILE A 201 1.75 8.06 -8.28
C ILE A 201 0.79 7.81 -9.45
N ASP A 202 0.03 8.84 -9.84
CA ASP A 202 -0.87 8.76 -10.99
C ASP A 202 -0.17 9.08 -12.31
N LYS A 203 -0.92 8.95 -13.43
CA LYS A 203 -0.47 9.23 -14.79
C LYS A 203 -0.07 10.70 -14.99
N ASN A 204 -0.58 11.61 -14.16
CA ASN A 204 -0.26 13.04 -14.17
C ASN A 204 0.91 13.40 -13.26
N LYS A 205 1.59 12.37 -12.65
CA LYS A 205 2.75 12.52 -11.77
C LYS A 205 2.43 13.07 -10.38
N HIS A 206 1.16 13.01 -9.94
CA HIS A 206 0.75 13.41 -8.59
C HIS A 206 0.85 12.25 -7.60
N ILE A 207 1.18 12.55 -6.35
CA ILE A 207 1.12 11.58 -5.25
C ILE A 207 -0.34 11.41 -4.84
N ARG A 208 -0.86 10.19 -4.97
CA ARG A 208 -2.27 9.84 -4.71
C ARG A 208 -2.45 8.94 -3.48
N GLY A 209 -1.36 8.48 -2.89
CA GLY A 209 -1.40 7.67 -1.68
C GLY A 209 -0.02 7.41 -1.09
N ILE A 210 0.00 7.21 0.24
CA ILE A 210 1.19 6.90 1.01
C ILE A 210 0.84 5.73 1.93
N TYR A 211 1.63 4.65 1.88
CA TYR A 211 1.30 3.38 2.51
C TYR A 211 2.50 2.83 3.26
N ASN A 212 2.32 2.37 4.48
CA ASN A 212 3.39 1.70 5.21
C ASN A 212 3.70 0.34 4.55
N GLY A 213 4.88 0.24 3.95
CA GLY A 213 5.36 -0.95 3.21
C GLY A 213 5.57 -2.19 4.07
N LEU A 214 5.62 -2.05 5.41
CA LEU A 214 5.74 -3.17 6.35
C LEU A 214 4.38 -3.73 6.78
N ASN A 215 3.30 -2.97 6.57
CA ASN A 215 1.96 -3.31 7.07
C ASN A 215 1.12 -4.00 5.98
N ARG A 216 0.72 -5.24 6.23
CA ARG A 216 -0.08 -6.05 5.29
C ARG A 216 -1.42 -5.40 4.91
N SER A 217 -2.06 -4.72 5.86
CA SER A 217 -3.33 -4.02 5.58
C SER A 217 -3.12 -2.81 4.69
N SER A 218 -2.01 -2.07 4.86
CA SER A 218 -1.62 -0.97 3.97
C SER A 218 -1.36 -1.47 2.55
N ILE A 219 -0.67 -2.60 2.39
CA ILE A 219 -0.43 -3.21 1.06
C ILE A 219 -1.75 -3.65 0.41
N ALA A 220 -2.66 -4.27 1.17
CA ALA A 220 -3.97 -4.63 0.65
C ALA A 220 -4.77 -3.39 0.23
N GLN A 221 -4.69 -2.29 0.98
CA GLN A 221 -5.32 -1.02 0.63
C GLN A 221 -4.67 -0.41 -0.63
N LEU A 222 -3.33 -0.40 -0.74
CA LEU A 222 -2.63 0.06 -1.94
C LEU A 222 -3.11 -0.67 -3.21
N ILE A 223 -3.26 -2.00 -3.15
CA ILE A 223 -3.79 -2.79 -4.28
C ILE A 223 -5.23 -2.36 -4.65
N VAL A 224 -6.07 -2.08 -3.67
CA VAL A 224 -7.44 -1.58 -3.90
C VAL A 224 -7.41 -0.19 -4.52
N ASP A 225 -6.54 0.68 -4.03
CA ASP A 225 -6.44 2.08 -4.48
C ASP A 225 -5.82 2.18 -5.88
N ILE A 226 -4.85 1.33 -6.24
CA ILE A 226 -4.38 1.20 -7.63
C ILE A 226 -5.57 0.87 -8.56
N LYS A 227 -6.41 -0.09 -8.19
CA LYS A 227 -7.59 -0.48 -8.98
C LYS A 227 -8.65 0.64 -9.05
N ALA A 228 -8.74 1.48 -8.03
CA ALA A 228 -9.61 2.65 -8.04
C ALA A 228 -9.04 3.74 -8.95
N LEU A 229 -7.75 4.06 -8.82
CA LEU A 229 -7.06 5.07 -9.61
C LEU A 229 -7.13 4.78 -11.11
N LYS A 230 -7.05 3.51 -11.52
CA LYS A 230 -7.25 3.09 -12.92
C LYS A 230 -8.66 3.39 -13.47
N LYS A 231 -9.65 3.57 -12.60
CA LYS A 231 -11.03 3.90 -12.98
C LYS A 231 -11.32 5.39 -12.92
N GLU A 232 -10.46 6.15 -12.27
CA GLU A 232 -10.55 7.61 -12.32
C GLU A 232 -10.29 8.02 -13.77
N SER A 233 -11.33 8.59 -14.42
CA SER A 233 -11.17 9.18 -15.74
C SER A 233 -10.26 10.40 -15.61
N ILE A 234 -9.06 10.29 -16.10
CA ILE A 234 -8.09 11.38 -16.18
C ILE A 234 -8.21 12.02 -17.55
#